data_93a5dbff4fcf960fef6142ef642d77ce
#
_entry.id   93a5dbff4fcf960fef6142ef642d77ce
#
_cell.length_a   1.000
_cell.length_b   1.000
_cell.length_c   1.000
_cell.angle_alpha   90.00
_cell.angle_beta   90.00
_cell.angle_gamma   90.00
#
_symmetry.space_group_name_H-M   'P 1'
#
loop_
_entity.id
_entity.type
_entity.pdbx_description
1 polymer ?
#
loop_
_entity_poly.entity_id
_entity_poly.type
_entity_poly.pdbx_seq_one_letter_code
_entity_poly.pdbx_strand_id
1 'polypeptide(L)'
;MQRNLVVVGASAGGVEALRTLVSRLPEDLPAALVVVLHMPAGGSSALPLILRRSGALPVRAVEEGMPLQTGHVHVAPPDHHVLVQDEVLRLSTGPTQNGHRPAIDALFRSAAVTRGAGVIGVILSGALSDGTGGMAAIKNRGGITVVQAPDDARCPGMPANVLKHVEVDHVEPVARLGGVITGLVREPGEHSSPPRRSTDGLESAMWTAVRTLEEKVALARGMIGHSRDAGLGLVAERYARQEAEALAAADVLRKYLLGGSRREETGA
;
A
#
# COMPACT_ATOMS: atom_id res chain seq x y z
N MET A 1 18.62 -10.79 -7.88
CA MET A 1 17.51 -11.45 -7.17
C MET A 1 16.30 -11.44 -8.10
N GLN A 2 15.63 -12.56 -8.32
CA GLN A 2 14.50 -12.60 -9.27
C GLN A 2 13.28 -11.92 -8.64
N ARG A 3 12.61 -11.04 -9.41
CA ARG A 3 11.35 -10.40 -9.00
C ARG A 3 10.20 -11.37 -9.26
N ASN A 4 9.68 -11.97 -8.22
CA ASN A 4 8.65 -13.03 -8.34
C ASN A 4 7.38 -12.77 -7.51
N LEU A 5 7.27 -11.58 -6.91
CA LEU A 5 6.07 -11.15 -6.18
C LEU A 5 5.57 -9.80 -6.68
N VAL A 6 4.34 -9.76 -7.15
CA VAL A 6 3.63 -8.55 -7.55
C VAL A 6 2.50 -8.30 -6.57
N VAL A 7 2.50 -7.16 -5.89
CA VAL A 7 1.41 -6.75 -4.98
C VAL A 7 0.65 -5.59 -5.60
N VAL A 8 -0.68 -5.71 -5.68
CA VAL A 8 -1.54 -4.79 -6.41
C VAL A 8 -2.58 -4.20 -5.47
N GLY A 9 -2.66 -2.88 -5.41
CA GLY A 9 -3.64 -2.13 -4.63
C GLY A 9 -4.60 -1.35 -5.52
N ALA A 10 -5.89 -1.44 -5.23
CA ALA A 10 -6.95 -0.74 -5.95
C ALA A 10 -8.11 -0.36 -5.02
N SER A 11 -8.92 0.64 -5.44
CA SER A 11 -10.11 1.08 -4.70
C SER A 11 -11.23 1.48 -5.67
N ALA A 12 -11.77 2.67 -5.58
CA ALA A 12 -12.81 3.17 -6.48
C ALA A 12 -12.35 3.13 -7.96
N GLY A 13 -13.15 2.54 -8.86
CA GLY A 13 -12.76 2.28 -10.25
C GLY A 13 -11.76 1.14 -10.43
N GLY A 14 -11.37 0.48 -9.33
CA GLY A 14 -10.33 -0.55 -9.32
C GLY A 14 -10.73 -1.87 -9.96
N VAL A 15 -12.01 -2.22 -9.98
CA VAL A 15 -12.47 -3.48 -10.60
C VAL A 15 -12.14 -3.49 -12.09
N GLU A 16 -12.45 -2.41 -12.81
CA GLU A 16 -12.17 -2.26 -14.24
C GLU A 16 -10.66 -2.23 -14.51
N ALA A 17 -9.91 -1.51 -13.67
CA ALA A 17 -8.45 -1.45 -13.78
C ALA A 17 -7.81 -2.84 -13.56
N LEU A 18 -8.23 -3.57 -12.53
CA LEU A 18 -7.77 -4.94 -12.25
C LEU A 18 -8.10 -5.90 -13.38
N ARG A 19 -9.31 -5.82 -13.95
CA ARG A 19 -9.72 -6.63 -15.11
C ARG A 19 -8.80 -6.38 -16.30
N THR A 20 -8.54 -5.11 -16.62
CA THR A 20 -7.66 -4.72 -17.71
C THR A 20 -6.23 -5.20 -17.47
N LEU A 21 -5.70 -5.01 -16.25
CA LEU A 21 -4.37 -5.50 -15.90
C LEU A 21 -4.26 -7.02 -16.07
N VAL A 22 -5.16 -7.78 -15.43
CA VAL A 22 -5.10 -9.26 -15.43
C VAL A 22 -5.28 -9.83 -16.84
N SER A 23 -6.09 -9.21 -17.70
CA SER A 23 -6.27 -9.63 -19.10
C SER A 23 -5.01 -9.47 -19.97
N ARG A 24 -4.02 -8.71 -19.51
CA ARG A 24 -2.76 -8.45 -20.23
C ARG A 24 -1.58 -9.25 -19.68
N LEU A 25 -1.80 -10.08 -18.66
CA LEU A 25 -0.75 -10.94 -18.12
C LEU A 25 -0.71 -12.27 -18.87
N PRO A 26 0.48 -12.79 -19.21
CA PRO A 26 0.63 -14.07 -19.88
C PRO A 26 0.35 -15.24 -18.93
N GLU A 27 -0.06 -16.38 -19.49
CA GLU A 27 -0.35 -17.60 -18.76
C GLU A 27 0.87 -18.16 -18.01
N ASP A 28 2.07 -17.96 -18.57
CA ASP A 28 3.34 -18.42 -18.04
C ASP A 28 4.07 -17.36 -17.19
N LEU A 29 3.33 -16.43 -16.57
CA LEU A 29 3.95 -15.38 -15.76
C LEU A 29 4.76 -15.96 -14.60
N PRO A 30 6.09 -15.72 -14.50
CA PRO A 30 6.95 -16.32 -13.48
C PRO A 30 6.88 -15.54 -12.14
N ALA A 31 5.70 -15.07 -11.74
CA ALA A 31 5.46 -14.35 -10.51
C ALA A 31 4.10 -14.69 -9.89
N ALA A 32 4.01 -14.56 -8.58
CA ALA A 32 2.72 -14.55 -7.87
C ALA A 32 2.16 -13.13 -7.82
N LEU A 33 0.85 -12.99 -8.04
CA LEU A 33 0.14 -11.73 -7.81
C LEU A 33 -0.69 -11.81 -6.53
N VAL A 34 -0.63 -10.77 -5.70
CA VAL A 34 -1.52 -10.60 -4.54
C VAL A 34 -2.27 -9.29 -4.68
N VAL A 35 -3.59 -9.35 -4.69
CA VAL A 35 -4.47 -8.21 -4.99
C VAL A 35 -5.27 -7.81 -3.76
N VAL A 36 -5.22 -6.53 -3.40
CA VAL A 36 -6.13 -5.88 -2.46
C VAL A 36 -7.01 -4.88 -3.22
N LEU A 37 -8.31 -5.08 -3.12
CA LEU A 37 -9.32 -4.10 -3.50
C LEU A 37 -10.07 -3.65 -2.25
N HIS A 38 -10.16 -2.34 -2.01
CA HIS A 38 -11.01 -1.84 -0.92
C HIS A 38 -12.46 -2.20 -1.17
N MET A 39 -13.08 -2.82 -0.19
CA MET A 39 -14.48 -3.20 -0.21
C MET A 39 -15.10 -3.04 1.18
N PRO A 40 -16.42 -2.83 1.27
CA PRO A 40 -17.12 -2.79 2.56
C PRO A 40 -16.90 -4.10 3.35
N ALA A 41 -16.86 -3.97 4.68
CA ALA A 41 -16.85 -5.13 5.56
C ALA A 41 -18.19 -5.89 5.42
N GLY A 42 -18.10 -7.20 5.41
CA GLY A 42 -19.27 -8.10 5.30
C GLY A 42 -19.60 -8.54 3.87
N GLY A 43 -20.06 -9.75 3.74
CA GLY A 43 -20.42 -10.38 2.47
C GLY A 43 -19.30 -11.12 1.76
N SER A 44 -19.63 -11.76 0.64
CA SER A 44 -18.68 -12.45 -0.22
C SER A 44 -18.20 -11.52 -1.33
N SER A 45 -16.90 -11.59 -1.67
CA SER A 45 -16.36 -10.84 -2.80
C SER A 45 -16.57 -11.59 -4.12
N ALA A 46 -17.18 -10.93 -5.10
CA ALA A 46 -17.25 -11.43 -6.47
C ALA A 46 -15.95 -11.24 -7.26
N LEU A 47 -14.97 -10.49 -6.71
CA LEU A 47 -13.75 -10.14 -7.41
C LEU A 47 -12.95 -11.36 -7.92
N PRO A 48 -12.76 -12.45 -7.15
CA PRO A 48 -12.07 -13.64 -7.66
C PRO A 48 -12.73 -14.23 -8.91
N LEU A 49 -14.06 -14.26 -8.95
CA LEU A 49 -14.82 -14.75 -10.11
C LEU A 49 -14.68 -13.82 -11.32
N ILE A 50 -14.72 -12.50 -11.08
CA ILE A 50 -14.55 -11.48 -12.12
C ILE A 50 -13.16 -11.60 -12.74
N LEU A 51 -12.10 -11.64 -11.93
CA LEU A 51 -10.71 -11.70 -12.42
C LEU A 51 -10.43 -13.03 -13.14
N ARG A 52 -10.95 -14.15 -12.65
CA ARG A 52 -10.82 -15.45 -13.32
C ARG A 52 -11.41 -15.48 -14.75
N ARG A 53 -12.43 -14.67 -15.01
CA ARG A 53 -13.04 -14.52 -16.34
C ARG A 53 -12.30 -13.50 -17.22
N SER A 54 -11.37 -12.76 -16.65
CA SER A 54 -10.73 -11.62 -17.32
C SER A 54 -9.34 -11.94 -17.89
N GLY A 55 -8.67 -12.99 -17.42
CA GLY A 55 -7.32 -13.34 -17.85
C GLY A 55 -7.03 -14.84 -17.84
N ALA A 56 -5.81 -15.21 -18.22
CA ALA A 56 -5.39 -16.61 -18.33
C ALA A 56 -4.91 -17.22 -16.99
N LEU A 57 -4.47 -16.37 -16.05
CA LEU A 57 -3.93 -16.83 -14.78
C LEU A 57 -5.04 -17.41 -13.87
N PRO A 58 -4.79 -18.53 -13.16
CA PRO A 58 -5.66 -19.03 -12.11
C PRO A 58 -5.84 -17.98 -11.00
N VAL A 59 -7.10 -17.79 -10.56
CA VAL A 59 -7.45 -16.80 -9.52
C VAL A 59 -8.08 -17.51 -8.33
N ARG A 60 -7.60 -17.20 -7.13
CA ARG A 60 -8.11 -17.74 -5.85
C ARG A 60 -8.33 -16.62 -4.83
N ALA A 61 -9.35 -16.76 -3.99
CA ALA A 61 -9.41 -15.99 -2.76
C ALA A 61 -8.33 -16.49 -1.79
N VAL A 62 -7.72 -15.57 -1.04
CA VAL A 62 -6.71 -15.94 -0.03
C VAL A 62 -7.39 -16.61 1.16
N GLU A 63 -6.82 -17.72 1.58
CA GLU A 63 -7.15 -18.45 2.79
C GLU A 63 -5.97 -18.41 3.76
N GLU A 64 -6.21 -18.59 5.06
CA GLU A 64 -5.15 -18.57 6.08
C GLU A 64 -4.07 -19.62 5.81
N GLY A 65 -2.81 -19.18 5.79
CA GLY A 65 -1.67 -20.07 5.54
C GLY A 65 -1.53 -20.57 4.11
N MET A 66 -2.27 -20.00 3.14
CA MET A 66 -2.20 -20.38 1.73
C MET A 66 -0.78 -20.13 1.18
N PRO A 67 -0.18 -21.11 0.46
CA PRO A 67 1.10 -20.91 -0.22
C PRO A 67 1.02 -19.81 -1.27
N LEU A 68 2.08 -19.01 -1.36
CA LEU A 68 2.27 -18.00 -2.40
C LEU A 68 2.70 -18.71 -3.70
N GLN A 69 1.75 -18.98 -4.58
CA GLN A 69 1.97 -19.74 -5.80
C GLN A 69 2.32 -18.84 -6.99
N THR A 70 3.46 -19.09 -7.63
CA THR A 70 3.84 -18.48 -8.92
C THR A 70 2.79 -18.79 -9.99
N GLY A 71 2.53 -17.85 -10.90
CA GLY A 71 1.53 -18.01 -11.95
C GLY A 71 0.07 -17.97 -11.47
N HIS A 72 -0.17 -17.46 -10.25
CA HIS A 72 -1.51 -17.34 -9.68
C HIS A 72 -1.82 -15.91 -9.24
N VAL A 73 -3.10 -15.56 -9.28
CA VAL A 73 -3.64 -14.33 -8.70
C VAL A 73 -4.35 -14.66 -7.40
N HIS A 74 -3.85 -14.12 -6.30
CA HIS A 74 -4.40 -14.27 -4.97
C HIS A 74 -5.17 -13.00 -4.61
N VAL A 75 -6.45 -13.11 -4.27
CA VAL A 75 -7.34 -11.97 -3.99
C VAL A 75 -7.66 -11.91 -2.50
N ALA A 76 -7.42 -10.77 -1.87
CA ALA A 76 -7.73 -10.54 -0.47
C ALA A 76 -9.25 -10.69 -0.20
N PRO A 77 -9.65 -11.47 0.82
CA PRO A 77 -11.05 -11.54 1.23
C PRO A 77 -11.48 -10.26 1.94
N PRO A 78 -12.79 -9.96 2.00
CA PRO A 78 -13.32 -8.88 2.82
C PRO A 78 -12.96 -9.07 4.30
N ASP A 79 -12.86 -7.94 5.01
CA ASP A 79 -12.68 -7.89 6.46
C ASP A 79 -11.41 -8.58 7.02
N HIS A 80 -10.43 -8.84 6.17
CA HIS A 80 -9.13 -9.38 6.57
C HIS A 80 -8.00 -8.65 5.84
N HIS A 81 -6.95 -8.26 6.56
CA HIS A 81 -5.69 -7.90 5.95
C HIS A 81 -4.99 -9.15 5.43
N VAL A 82 -4.36 -9.04 4.26
CA VAL A 82 -3.46 -10.08 3.74
C VAL A 82 -2.02 -9.64 4.00
N LEU A 83 -1.25 -10.51 4.59
CA LEU A 83 0.17 -10.32 4.88
C LEU A 83 0.99 -11.39 4.17
N VAL A 84 2.13 -11.00 3.62
CA VAL A 84 3.13 -11.94 3.11
C VAL A 84 4.08 -12.28 4.24
N GLN A 85 4.21 -13.57 4.54
CA GLN A 85 5.13 -14.08 5.54
C GLN A 85 5.84 -15.31 4.96
N ASP A 86 7.13 -15.19 4.72
CA ASP A 86 7.92 -16.21 4.02
C ASP A 86 7.29 -16.61 2.67
N GLU A 87 6.90 -17.86 2.49
CA GLU A 87 6.28 -18.40 1.27
C GLU A 87 4.75 -18.55 1.40
N VAL A 88 4.12 -17.95 2.40
CA VAL A 88 2.69 -18.08 2.66
C VAL A 88 1.98 -16.74 2.80
N LEU A 89 0.69 -16.74 2.56
CA LEU A 89 -0.22 -15.63 2.80
C LEU A 89 -0.94 -15.85 4.14
N ARG A 90 -0.89 -14.84 5.01
CA ARG A 90 -1.58 -14.83 6.29
C ARG A 90 -2.75 -13.85 6.27
N LEU A 91 -3.82 -14.23 6.95
CA LEU A 91 -4.96 -13.36 7.17
C LEU A 91 -4.90 -12.74 8.57
N SER A 92 -5.25 -11.47 8.69
CA SER A 92 -5.30 -10.77 9.97
C SER A 92 -6.59 -9.97 10.12
N THR A 93 -7.24 -10.14 11.26
CA THR A 93 -8.41 -9.35 11.69
C THR A 93 -8.01 -8.16 12.58
N GLY A 94 -6.72 -7.78 12.56
CA GLY A 94 -6.22 -6.60 13.25
C GLY A 94 -6.98 -5.31 12.92
N PRO A 95 -6.73 -4.21 13.65
CA PRO A 95 -7.41 -2.94 13.43
C PRO A 95 -7.35 -2.50 11.97
N THR A 96 -8.39 -1.82 11.49
CA THR A 96 -8.39 -1.18 10.16
C THR A 96 -7.20 -0.24 10.02
N GLN A 97 -6.55 -0.25 8.86
CA GLN A 97 -5.50 0.70 8.52
C GLN A 97 -6.04 1.66 7.45
N ASN A 98 -5.81 2.96 7.62
CA ASN A 98 -6.36 4.00 6.74
C ASN A 98 -7.89 3.89 6.54
N GLY A 99 -8.60 3.35 7.55
CA GLY A 99 -10.05 3.12 7.51
C GLY A 99 -10.48 1.85 6.75
N HIS A 100 -9.55 1.04 6.25
CA HIS A 100 -9.83 -0.13 5.41
C HIS A 100 -9.36 -1.45 6.03
N ARG A 101 -10.10 -2.53 5.72
CA ARG A 101 -9.72 -3.92 5.94
C ARG A 101 -10.42 -4.80 4.88
N PRO A 102 -9.68 -5.28 3.85
CA PRO A 102 -8.22 -5.20 3.67
C PRO A 102 -7.67 -3.79 3.43
N ALA A 103 -6.43 -3.54 3.89
CA ALA A 103 -5.67 -2.34 3.57
C ALA A 103 -4.50 -2.68 2.64
N ILE A 104 -4.22 -1.80 1.69
CA ILE A 104 -3.14 -1.94 0.72
C ILE A 104 -1.79 -1.83 1.42
N ASP A 105 -1.63 -0.87 2.32
CA ASP A 105 -0.41 -0.64 3.09
C ASP A 105 0.02 -1.87 3.90
N ALA A 106 -0.93 -2.63 4.47
CA ALA A 106 -0.63 -3.85 5.23
C ALA A 106 0.05 -4.92 4.36
N LEU A 107 -0.51 -5.17 3.17
CA LEU A 107 0.06 -6.10 2.19
C LEU A 107 1.44 -5.62 1.71
N PHE A 108 1.54 -4.37 1.29
CA PHE A 108 2.76 -3.83 0.66
C PHE A 108 3.93 -3.80 1.64
N ARG A 109 3.72 -3.37 2.89
CA ARG A 109 4.75 -3.38 3.93
C ARG A 109 5.22 -4.79 4.26
N SER A 110 4.32 -5.75 4.43
CA SER A 110 4.69 -7.13 4.71
C SER A 110 5.48 -7.76 3.54
N ALA A 111 5.04 -7.53 2.30
CA ALA A 111 5.76 -7.95 1.10
C ALA A 111 7.16 -7.35 1.03
N ALA A 112 7.29 -6.03 1.25
CA ALA A 112 8.57 -5.33 1.26
C ALA A 112 9.53 -5.87 2.33
N VAL A 113 9.03 -6.17 3.52
CA VAL A 113 9.85 -6.77 4.60
C VAL A 113 10.33 -8.16 4.22
N THR A 114 9.45 -8.99 3.66
CA THR A 114 9.72 -10.41 3.39
C THR A 114 10.58 -10.62 2.15
N ARG A 115 10.37 -9.84 1.07
CA ARG A 115 10.97 -10.09 -0.25
C ARG A 115 11.93 -8.99 -0.72
N GLY A 116 11.97 -7.82 -0.08
CA GLY A 116 12.87 -6.73 -0.44
C GLY A 116 12.81 -6.36 -1.92
N ALA A 117 13.95 -6.44 -2.61
CA ALA A 117 14.07 -6.13 -4.04
C ALA A 117 13.30 -7.09 -4.97
N GLY A 118 12.78 -8.21 -4.46
CA GLY A 118 11.97 -9.17 -5.22
C GLY A 118 10.50 -8.74 -5.41
N VAL A 119 10.09 -7.57 -4.88
CA VAL A 119 8.71 -7.09 -4.93
C VAL A 119 8.53 -6.06 -6.04
N ILE A 120 7.41 -6.18 -6.75
CA ILE A 120 6.84 -5.12 -7.60
C ILE A 120 5.54 -4.66 -6.95
N GLY A 121 5.49 -3.40 -6.51
CA GLY A 121 4.27 -2.76 -6.01
C GLY A 121 3.53 -2.05 -7.12
N VAL A 122 2.22 -2.26 -7.21
CA VAL A 122 1.37 -1.67 -8.24
C VAL A 122 0.20 -0.93 -7.59
N ILE A 123 0.05 0.36 -7.86
CA ILE A 123 -1.12 1.14 -7.47
C ILE A 123 -1.98 1.46 -8.69
N LEU A 124 -3.25 1.10 -8.59
CA LEU A 124 -4.28 1.37 -9.60
C LEU A 124 -5.26 2.44 -9.11
N SER A 125 -6.29 2.70 -9.92
CA SER A 125 -7.40 3.62 -9.61
C SER A 125 -7.92 3.46 -8.19
N GLY A 126 -8.08 4.58 -7.49
CA GLY A 126 -8.58 4.66 -6.13
C GLY A 126 -8.63 6.07 -5.58
N ALA A 127 -9.41 6.27 -4.52
CA ALA A 127 -9.45 7.52 -3.78
C ALA A 127 -8.51 7.46 -2.56
N LEU A 128 -8.20 8.64 -2.00
CA LEU A 128 -7.37 8.80 -0.80
C LEU A 128 -5.90 8.36 -0.98
N SER A 129 -5.26 7.83 0.07
CA SER A 129 -3.81 7.69 0.15
C SER A 129 -3.32 6.31 0.59
N ASP A 130 -4.21 5.32 0.78
CA ASP A 130 -3.78 3.97 1.16
C ASP A 130 -2.89 3.34 0.07
N GLY A 131 -1.83 2.67 0.49
CA GLY A 131 -0.79 2.14 -0.37
C GLY A 131 0.42 3.07 -0.55
N THR A 132 0.31 4.38 -0.24
CA THR A 132 1.44 5.31 -0.37
C THR A 132 2.59 4.93 0.56
N GLY A 133 2.31 4.63 1.84
CA GLY A 133 3.32 4.19 2.79
C GLY A 133 3.91 2.82 2.44
N GLY A 134 3.09 1.93 1.89
CA GLY A 134 3.54 0.63 1.39
C GLY A 134 4.44 0.74 0.17
N MET A 135 4.12 1.62 -0.79
CA MET A 135 4.97 1.90 -1.96
C MET A 135 6.34 2.47 -1.55
N ALA A 136 6.34 3.41 -0.59
CA ALA A 136 7.59 3.91 -0.02
C ALA A 136 8.41 2.77 0.63
N ALA A 137 7.77 1.86 1.36
CA ALA A 137 8.45 0.71 1.96
C ALA A 137 9.04 -0.24 0.92
N ILE A 138 8.35 -0.49 -0.20
CA ILE A 138 8.84 -1.29 -1.32
C ILE A 138 10.06 -0.61 -1.96
N LYS A 139 9.96 0.69 -2.29
CA LYS A 139 11.06 1.47 -2.89
C LYS A 139 12.30 1.47 -1.99
N ASN A 140 12.14 1.75 -0.70
CA ASN A 140 13.23 1.79 0.27
C ASN A 140 13.94 0.45 0.47
N ARG A 141 13.34 -0.67 0.04
CA ARG A 141 13.95 -2.01 0.07
C ARG A 141 14.44 -2.50 -1.28
N GLY A 142 14.52 -1.60 -2.27
CA GLY A 142 15.01 -1.90 -3.63
C GLY A 142 14.00 -2.62 -4.52
N GLY A 143 12.74 -2.71 -4.12
CA GLY A 143 11.64 -3.18 -4.98
C GLY A 143 11.28 -2.13 -6.04
N ILE A 144 10.48 -2.53 -7.01
CA ILE A 144 10.02 -1.69 -8.12
C ILE A 144 8.63 -1.16 -7.83
N THR A 145 8.41 0.10 -8.13
CA THR A 145 7.15 0.79 -7.94
C THR A 145 6.51 1.14 -9.28
N VAL A 146 5.25 0.75 -9.45
CA VAL A 146 4.47 0.93 -10.68
C VAL A 146 3.15 1.60 -10.33
N VAL A 147 2.77 2.63 -11.06
CA VAL A 147 1.54 3.39 -10.81
C VAL A 147 0.75 3.54 -12.09
N GLN A 148 -0.55 3.31 -12.04
CA GLN A 148 -1.45 3.70 -13.12
C GLN A 148 -1.41 5.23 -13.31
N ALA A 149 -1.24 5.68 -14.53
CA ALA A 149 -1.24 7.12 -14.85
C ALA A 149 -2.52 7.79 -14.31
N PRO A 150 -2.43 8.91 -13.58
CA PRO A 150 -3.60 9.57 -12.99
C PRO A 150 -4.67 9.98 -14.00
N ASP A 151 -4.29 10.39 -15.20
CA ASP A 151 -5.18 10.78 -16.30
C ASP A 151 -5.90 9.57 -16.93
N ASP A 152 -5.36 8.36 -16.79
CA ASP A 152 -5.98 7.10 -17.19
C ASP A 152 -6.87 6.50 -16.08
N ALA A 153 -6.66 6.89 -14.81
CA ALA A 153 -7.37 6.33 -13.69
C ALA A 153 -8.77 6.95 -13.53
N ARG A 154 -9.81 6.11 -13.39
CA ARG A 154 -11.17 6.59 -13.12
C ARG A 154 -11.24 7.43 -11.83
N CYS A 155 -10.46 7.08 -10.82
CA CYS A 155 -10.27 7.83 -9.59
C CYS A 155 -8.77 8.04 -9.37
N PRO A 156 -8.23 9.24 -9.67
CA PRO A 156 -6.79 9.48 -9.69
C PRO A 156 -6.16 9.69 -8.30
N GLY A 157 -6.95 9.75 -7.22
CA GLY A 157 -6.48 10.14 -5.88
C GLY A 157 -5.34 9.27 -5.36
N MET A 158 -5.45 7.94 -5.37
CA MET A 158 -4.38 7.03 -4.94
C MET A 158 -3.14 7.12 -5.82
N PRO A 159 -3.23 7.01 -7.18
CA PRO A 159 -2.09 7.23 -8.06
C PRO A 159 -1.38 8.57 -7.81
N ALA A 160 -2.13 9.67 -7.76
CA ALA A 160 -1.58 11.01 -7.55
C ALA A 160 -0.89 11.16 -6.18
N ASN A 161 -1.47 10.57 -5.12
CA ASN A 161 -0.83 10.59 -3.79
C ASN A 161 0.50 9.83 -3.77
N VAL A 162 0.58 8.68 -4.42
CA VAL A 162 1.85 7.94 -4.53
C VAL A 162 2.89 8.78 -5.26
N LEU A 163 2.56 9.34 -6.43
CA LEU A 163 3.48 10.18 -7.22
C LEU A 163 3.97 11.42 -6.48
N LYS A 164 3.15 11.96 -5.57
CA LYS A 164 3.54 13.12 -4.75
C LYS A 164 4.58 12.78 -3.68
N HIS A 165 4.63 11.53 -3.20
CA HIS A 165 5.39 11.18 -2.01
C HIS A 165 6.43 10.08 -2.22
N VAL A 166 6.42 9.41 -3.36
CA VAL A 166 7.33 8.31 -3.69
C VAL A 166 7.92 8.56 -5.08
N GLU A 167 9.22 8.38 -5.21
CA GLU A 167 9.88 8.32 -6.51
C GLU A 167 9.52 6.99 -7.19
N VAL A 168 8.60 7.07 -8.16
CA VAL A 168 8.02 5.91 -8.84
C VAL A 168 8.85 5.52 -10.05
N ASP A 169 9.08 4.21 -10.25
CA ASP A 169 9.88 3.72 -11.36
C ASP A 169 9.11 3.73 -12.69
N HIS A 170 7.82 3.38 -12.67
CA HIS A 170 6.98 3.31 -13.87
C HIS A 170 5.61 3.95 -13.64
N VAL A 171 5.21 4.81 -14.56
CA VAL A 171 3.88 5.44 -14.60
C VAL A 171 3.31 5.23 -15.99
N GLU A 172 2.27 4.41 -16.10
CA GLU A 172 1.71 4.00 -17.39
C GLU A 172 0.19 3.85 -17.34
N PRO A 173 -0.51 4.01 -18.47
CA PRO A 173 -1.91 3.62 -18.59
C PRO A 173 -2.10 2.15 -18.25
N VAL A 174 -3.24 1.79 -17.62
CA VAL A 174 -3.52 0.41 -17.15
C VAL A 174 -3.37 -0.63 -18.25
N ALA A 175 -3.69 -0.27 -19.51
CA ALA A 175 -3.55 -1.17 -20.65
C ALA A 175 -2.09 -1.59 -20.96
N ARG A 176 -1.09 -0.82 -20.49
CA ARG A 176 0.34 -1.11 -20.65
C ARG A 176 0.96 -1.82 -19.45
N LEU A 177 0.35 -1.72 -18.26
CA LEU A 177 0.92 -2.24 -17.02
C LEU A 177 1.21 -3.75 -17.06
N GLY A 178 0.36 -4.55 -17.73
CA GLY A 178 0.60 -5.97 -17.89
C GLY A 178 1.91 -6.30 -18.62
N GLY A 179 2.22 -5.55 -19.68
CA GLY A 179 3.48 -5.65 -20.42
C GLY A 179 4.69 -5.22 -19.57
N VAL A 180 4.57 -4.10 -18.84
CA VAL A 180 5.61 -3.60 -17.92
C VAL A 180 5.92 -4.66 -16.85
N ILE A 181 4.91 -5.18 -16.15
CA ILE A 181 5.07 -6.21 -15.13
C ILE A 181 5.73 -7.46 -15.71
N THR A 182 5.28 -7.90 -16.89
CA THR A 182 5.84 -9.08 -17.56
C THR A 182 7.33 -8.90 -17.90
N GLY A 183 7.73 -7.72 -18.39
CA GLY A 183 9.13 -7.37 -18.61
C GLY A 183 9.93 -7.44 -17.32
N LEU A 184 9.48 -6.75 -16.27
CA LEU A 184 10.17 -6.65 -14.98
C LEU A 184 10.38 -7.99 -14.26
N VAL A 185 9.43 -8.94 -14.37
CA VAL A 185 9.58 -10.27 -13.74
C VAL A 185 10.46 -11.20 -14.54
N ARG A 186 10.59 -10.98 -15.86
CA ARG A 186 11.44 -11.78 -16.75
C ARG A 186 12.87 -11.26 -16.85
N GLU A 187 13.10 -9.99 -16.55
CA GLU A 187 14.44 -9.43 -16.50
C GLU A 187 15.24 -10.08 -15.36
N PRO A 188 16.46 -10.61 -15.65
CA PRO A 188 17.37 -11.00 -14.57
C PRO A 188 17.65 -9.74 -13.75
N GLY A 189 17.29 -9.75 -12.47
CA GLY A 189 17.52 -8.63 -11.58
C GLY A 189 18.99 -8.24 -11.60
N GLU A 190 19.35 -7.17 -12.29
CA GLU A 190 20.66 -6.54 -12.10
C GLU A 190 20.78 -6.22 -10.60
N HIS A 191 21.95 -6.48 -10.04
CA HIS A 191 22.28 -6.14 -8.66
C HIS A 191 22.30 -4.62 -8.54
N SER A 192 21.15 -4.00 -8.38
CA SER A 192 21.12 -2.71 -7.70
C SER A 192 21.56 -3.02 -6.28
N SER A 193 22.74 -2.56 -5.92
CA SER A 193 23.27 -2.61 -4.56
C SER A 193 22.16 -2.14 -3.62
N PRO A 194 21.96 -2.82 -2.47
CA PRO A 194 20.96 -2.36 -1.52
C PRO A 194 21.26 -0.88 -1.27
N PRO A 195 20.23 -0.02 -1.26
CA PRO A 195 20.45 1.38 -0.93
C PRO A 195 21.24 1.40 0.36
N ARG A 196 22.30 2.20 0.41
CA ARG A 196 23.05 2.46 1.65
C ARG A 196 21.99 2.67 2.71
N ARG A 197 22.18 2.10 3.90
CA ARG A 197 21.40 2.44 5.09
C ARG A 197 21.53 3.94 5.28
N SER A 198 20.73 4.71 4.56
CA SER A 198 20.65 6.14 4.75
C SER A 198 19.74 6.36 5.95
N THR A 199 20.11 7.22 6.82
CA THR A 199 19.27 7.87 7.81
C THR A 199 17.96 8.39 7.19
N ASP A 200 17.97 8.67 5.89
CA ASP A 200 16.84 9.14 5.07
C ASP A 200 15.59 8.22 5.11
N GLY A 201 15.77 6.90 5.18
CA GLY A 201 14.63 5.97 5.25
C GLY A 201 13.90 6.03 6.60
N LEU A 202 14.64 6.17 7.70
CA LEU A 202 14.07 6.37 9.03
C LEU A 202 13.42 7.76 9.13
N GLU A 203 14.09 8.78 8.62
CA GLU A 203 13.59 10.14 8.59
C GLU A 203 12.31 10.27 7.75
N SER A 204 12.27 9.67 6.57
CA SER A 204 11.07 9.59 5.73
C SER A 204 9.92 8.86 6.42
N ALA A 205 10.20 7.74 7.09
CA ALA A 205 9.20 7.00 7.87
C ALA A 205 8.66 7.83 9.05
N MET A 206 9.52 8.57 9.72
CA MET A 206 9.15 9.46 10.81
C MET A 206 8.31 10.65 10.32
N TRP A 207 8.64 11.26 9.18
CA TRP A 207 7.81 12.29 8.56
C TRP A 207 6.44 11.77 8.14
N THR A 208 6.36 10.53 7.65
CA THR A 208 5.08 9.87 7.35
C THR A 208 4.25 9.67 8.61
N ALA A 209 4.89 9.25 9.71
CA ALA A 209 4.21 9.11 11.00
C ALA A 209 3.71 10.46 11.54
N VAL A 210 4.49 11.54 11.43
CA VAL A 210 4.06 12.91 11.79
C VAL A 210 2.81 13.29 11.02
N ARG A 211 2.78 13.09 9.71
CA ARG A 211 1.61 13.41 8.87
C ARG A 211 0.38 12.61 9.26
N THR A 212 0.51 11.31 9.49
CA THR A 212 -0.61 10.46 9.93
C THR A 212 -1.20 10.94 11.26
N LEU A 213 -0.34 11.41 12.17
CA LEU A 213 -0.78 12.00 13.44
C LEU A 213 -1.50 13.33 13.23
N GLU A 214 -1.06 14.17 12.32
CA GLU A 214 -1.72 15.42 11.95
C GLU A 214 -3.09 15.21 11.32
N GLU A 215 -3.23 14.20 10.44
CA GLU A 215 -4.53 13.80 9.88
C GLU A 215 -5.48 13.31 10.98
N LYS A 216 -4.97 12.53 11.94
CA LYS A 216 -5.74 12.08 13.10
C LYS A 216 -6.19 13.26 13.97
N VAL A 217 -5.35 14.27 14.16
CA VAL A 217 -5.69 15.53 14.86
C VAL A 217 -6.82 16.27 14.13
N ALA A 218 -6.72 16.41 12.81
CA ALA A 218 -7.75 17.08 12.02
C ALA A 218 -9.10 16.38 12.10
N LEU A 219 -9.10 15.04 12.03
CA LEU A 219 -10.30 14.22 12.19
C LEU A 219 -10.91 14.37 13.59
N ALA A 220 -10.08 14.26 14.63
CA ALA A 220 -10.53 14.42 16.02
C ALA A 220 -11.17 15.80 16.26
N ARG A 221 -10.59 16.88 15.72
CA ARG A 221 -11.16 18.25 15.78
C ARG A 221 -12.53 18.32 15.11
N GLY A 222 -12.70 17.75 13.94
CA GLY A 222 -13.99 17.68 13.25
C GLY A 222 -15.04 16.94 14.10
N MET A 223 -14.65 15.81 14.72
CA MET A 223 -15.53 15.03 15.59
C MET A 223 -15.87 15.74 16.90
N ILE A 224 -14.96 16.53 17.48
CA ILE A 224 -15.21 17.37 18.66
C ILE A 224 -16.30 18.39 18.35
N GLY A 225 -16.19 19.12 17.22
CA GLY A 225 -17.19 20.10 16.79
C GLY A 225 -18.55 19.43 16.64
N HIS A 226 -18.64 18.39 15.83
CA HIS A 226 -19.89 17.67 15.58
C HIS A 226 -20.53 17.09 16.87
N SER A 227 -19.71 16.53 17.78
CA SER A 227 -20.22 15.98 19.04
C SER A 227 -20.71 17.05 19.99
N ARG A 228 -20.12 18.24 20.02
CA ARG A 228 -20.59 19.38 20.81
C ARG A 228 -21.92 19.91 20.29
N ASP A 229 -22.04 20.05 18.96
CA ASP A 229 -23.27 20.51 18.32
C ASP A 229 -24.45 19.54 18.56
N ALA A 230 -24.11 18.22 18.65
CA ALA A 230 -25.07 17.15 18.95
C ALA A 230 -25.34 16.97 20.46
N GLY A 231 -24.78 17.77 21.36
CA GLY A 231 -24.95 17.64 22.82
C GLY A 231 -24.27 16.43 23.45
N LEU A 232 -23.33 15.77 22.74
CA LEU A 232 -22.64 14.55 23.19
C LEU A 232 -21.31 14.88 23.90
N GLY A 233 -21.37 15.49 25.08
CA GLY A 233 -20.21 16.01 25.82
C GLY A 233 -19.12 14.96 26.09
N LEU A 234 -19.49 13.76 26.57
CA LEU A 234 -18.54 12.68 26.85
C LEU A 234 -17.80 12.18 25.58
N VAL A 235 -18.50 12.20 24.44
CA VAL A 235 -17.89 11.83 23.14
C VAL A 235 -16.89 12.90 22.70
N ALA A 236 -17.25 14.18 22.87
CA ALA A 236 -16.35 15.29 22.58
C ALA A 236 -15.09 15.26 23.44
N GLU A 237 -15.20 14.95 24.74
CA GLU A 237 -14.03 14.79 25.64
C GLU A 237 -13.13 13.63 25.23
N ARG A 238 -13.69 12.52 24.75
CA ARG A 238 -12.91 11.39 24.24
C ARG A 238 -12.09 11.78 23.03
N TYR A 239 -12.68 12.51 22.08
CA TYR A 239 -11.97 12.99 20.90
C TYR A 239 -10.93 14.06 21.23
N ALA A 240 -11.20 14.95 22.21
CA ALA A 240 -10.23 15.92 22.70
C ALA A 240 -8.99 15.24 23.31
N ARG A 241 -9.16 14.14 24.01
CA ARG A 241 -8.04 13.32 24.52
C ARG A 241 -7.22 12.71 23.38
N GLN A 242 -7.89 12.13 22.38
CA GLN A 242 -7.21 11.57 21.21
C GLN A 242 -6.46 12.63 20.39
N GLU A 243 -7.00 13.85 20.28
CA GLU A 243 -6.33 15.00 19.67
C GLU A 243 -5.05 15.34 20.42
N ALA A 244 -5.11 15.48 21.74
CA ALA A 244 -3.97 15.82 22.58
C ALA A 244 -2.85 14.76 22.50
N GLU A 245 -3.20 13.48 22.55
CA GLU A 245 -2.24 12.37 22.40
C GLU A 245 -1.56 12.39 21.03
N ALA A 246 -2.31 12.61 19.95
CA ALA A 246 -1.76 12.66 18.60
C ALA A 246 -0.85 13.87 18.40
N LEU A 247 -1.20 15.03 18.94
CA LEU A 247 -0.36 16.25 18.93
C LEU A 247 0.96 16.02 19.66
N ALA A 248 0.91 15.46 20.88
CA ALA A 248 2.10 15.18 21.67
C ALA A 248 3.06 14.20 20.95
N ALA A 249 2.50 13.15 20.34
CA ALA A 249 3.30 12.18 19.57
C ALA A 249 3.93 12.83 18.33
N ALA A 250 3.20 13.67 17.59
CA ALA A 250 3.72 14.39 16.43
C ALA A 250 4.86 15.34 16.83
N ASP A 251 4.73 16.04 17.95
CA ASP A 251 5.76 16.95 18.44
C ASP A 251 7.05 16.24 18.87
N VAL A 252 6.96 15.06 19.48
CA VAL A 252 8.12 14.23 19.81
C VAL A 252 8.89 13.85 18.54
N LEU A 253 8.19 13.37 17.51
CA LEU A 253 8.79 13.00 16.24
C LEU A 253 9.43 14.20 15.52
N ARG A 254 8.73 15.35 15.49
CA ARG A 254 9.29 16.58 14.91
C ARG A 254 10.55 17.06 15.62
N LYS A 255 10.57 17.06 16.96
CA LYS A 255 11.76 17.44 17.72
C LYS A 255 12.95 16.55 17.40
N TYR A 256 12.73 15.26 17.24
CA TYR A 256 13.77 14.31 16.85
C TYR A 256 14.29 14.60 15.43
N LEU A 257 13.38 14.79 14.46
CA LEU A 257 13.69 15.08 13.07
C LEU A 257 14.44 16.43 12.90
N LEU A 258 14.00 17.46 13.59
CA LEU A 258 14.62 18.79 13.53
C LEU A 258 15.89 18.91 14.38
N GLY A 259 16.04 18.07 15.41
CA GLY A 259 17.22 18.04 16.28
C GLY A 259 18.39 17.20 15.74
N GLY A 260 18.11 16.22 14.89
CA GLY A 260 19.11 15.37 14.24
C GLY A 260 19.97 16.12 13.21
N SER A 261 19.38 17.09 12.50
CA SER A 261 20.07 17.87 11.46
C SER A 261 21.16 18.83 11.99
N ARG A 262 21.27 19.04 13.29
CA ARG A 262 22.29 19.93 13.89
C ARG A 262 23.58 19.24 14.32
N ARG A 263 23.69 17.91 14.22
CA ARG A 263 24.88 17.17 14.67
C ARG A 263 25.90 16.85 13.58
N GLU A 264 25.60 17.08 12.31
CA GLU A 264 26.53 16.81 11.20
C GLU A 264 27.33 18.04 10.74
N GLU A 265 27.04 19.28 11.21
CA GLU A 265 27.78 20.49 10.82
C GLU A 265 28.91 20.86 11.78
N THR A 266 29.20 20.11 12.84
CA THR A 266 30.25 20.42 13.82
C THR A 266 31.34 19.33 13.91
N GLY A 267 31.69 18.70 12.82
CA GLY A 267 32.75 17.69 12.74
C GLY A 267 33.55 17.80 11.44
N ALA A 268 34.21 18.91 11.21
CA ALA A 268 35.30 19.08 10.25
C ALA A 268 36.51 19.69 10.93
#